data_3c7611ba677e701e2ad03cd0e7e7c2f8
#
_entry.id   3c7611ba677e701e2ad03cd0e7e7c2f8
#
_cell.length_a   1.000
_cell.length_b   1.000
_cell.length_c   1.000
_cell.angle_alpha   90.00
_cell.angle_beta   90.00
_cell.angle_gamma   90.00
#
_symmetry.space_group_name_H-M   'P 1'
#
loop_
_entity.id
_entity.type
_entity.pdbx_description
1 polymer ?
#
loop_
_entity_poly.entity_id
_entity_poly.type
_entity_poly.pdbx_seq_one_letter_code
_entity_poly.pdbx_strand_id
1 'polypeptide(L)'
;MKIYDFKTNDEKWQKEWEKNKLYETKVSSTDKKVYVLDMFPYPSGEGLHVGHPKGYIATDIYSRFKRMNGYSVLHPMGWDAFGLPAEQYAIANKMHPKVAVEKNIANFKQQLSHIGLDYDWAREIDTTDPKFYKWTQWIFTKLYEKGLAYESNEPINWCPVCKTGLANEDLDGNKCERCSTVVEKKPIRQWVLKITDYADRMLADLDVLAWPEGVKTAQRNWIGKSEGAEFDFKLTDVKDHVDGQMSVKIFTTRADTMFGATFLAISAQMAKTWFDAGWETIDGVKEYVEKTIEEEKVAEKDYSKEKEKTGVFSGVYAINPVNNEKIPVWIANYVMGGVGTGAIMAVPAHD
;
A
#
# COMPACT_ATOMS: atom_id res chain seq x y z
N MET A 1 38.06 -7.24 42.44
CA MET A 1 37.97 -7.16 40.97
C MET A 1 37.72 -5.71 40.59
N LYS A 2 38.55 -5.10 39.72
CA LYS A 2 38.19 -3.80 39.12
C LYS A 2 36.98 -4.01 38.24
N ILE A 3 35.89 -3.31 38.52
CA ILE A 3 34.69 -3.30 37.66
C ILE A 3 35.11 -2.69 36.32
N TYR A 4 34.78 -3.33 35.21
CA TYR A 4 35.05 -2.81 33.89
C TYR A 4 34.29 -1.49 33.68
N ASP A 5 35.03 -0.41 33.47
CA ASP A 5 34.44 0.90 33.19
C ASP A 5 34.09 1.01 31.69
N PHE A 6 32.87 0.62 31.38
CA PHE A 6 32.37 0.63 29.98
C PHE A 6 32.31 2.05 29.41
N LYS A 7 31.91 3.06 30.21
CA LYS A 7 31.80 4.44 29.68
C LYS A 7 33.12 4.97 29.16
N THR A 8 34.17 4.92 29.99
CA THR A 8 35.48 5.40 29.58
C THR A 8 36.06 4.59 28.42
N ASN A 9 35.84 3.28 28.39
CA ASN A 9 36.37 2.44 27.34
C ASN A 9 35.59 2.64 26.02
N ASP A 10 34.26 2.75 26.05
CA ASP A 10 33.43 2.97 24.85
C ASP A 10 33.78 4.31 24.20
N GLU A 11 33.86 5.40 24.97
CA GLU A 11 34.25 6.70 24.46
C GLU A 11 35.66 6.70 23.85
N LYS A 12 36.63 6.00 24.51
CA LYS A 12 37.97 5.86 23.99
C LYS A 12 37.99 5.22 22.62
N TRP A 13 37.30 4.08 22.48
CA TRP A 13 37.33 3.32 21.24
C TRP A 13 36.52 3.99 20.12
N GLN A 14 35.41 4.62 20.41
CA GLN A 14 34.68 5.41 19.44
C GLN A 14 35.54 6.55 18.86
N LYS A 15 36.25 7.28 19.69
CA LYS A 15 37.23 8.31 19.26
C LYS A 15 38.36 7.76 18.39
N GLU A 16 38.88 6.58 18.74
CA GLU A 16 39.92 5.92 17.95
C GLU A 16 39.41 5.44 16.60
N TRP A 17 38.16 4.92 16.52
CA TRP A 17 37.51 4.51 15.26
C TRP A 17 37.30 5.70 14.33
N GLU A 18 36.82 6.81 14.87
CA GLU A 18 36.60 8.05 14.11
C GLU A 18 37.92 8.62 13.59
N LYS A 19 38.93 8.76 14.48
CA LYS A 19 40.26 9.26 14.12
C LYS A 19 40.92 8.44 13.02
N ASN A 20 40.79 7.13 13.06
CA ASN A 20 41.39 6.22 12.10
C ASN A 20 40.49 5.98 10.88
N LYS A 21 39.30 6.60 10.82
CA LYS A 21 38.31 6.42 9.74
C LYS A 21 38.06 4.93 9.47
N LEU A 22 37.89 4.16 10.54
CA LEU A 22 37.88 2.70 10.48
C LEU A 22 36.75 2.16 9.59
N TYR A 23 35.62 2.85 9.56
CA TYR A 23 34.41 2.42 8.85
C TYR A 23 34.21 3.09 7.51
N GLU A 24 35.08 4.01 7.09
CA GLU A 24 35.02 4.58 5.74
C GLU A 24 35.26 3.48 4.70
N THR A 25 34.38 3.40 3.73
CA THR A 25 34.41 2.42 2.65
C THR A 25 35.53 2.75 1.68
N LYS A 26 36.51 1.85 1.59
CA LYS A 26 37.60 1.95 0.60
C LYS A 26 37.12 1.32 -0.70
N VAL A 27 37.04 2.12 -1.77
CA VAL A 27 36.65 1.62 -3.09
C VAL A 27 37.86 0.93 -3.72
N SER A 28 37.84 -0.40 -3.76
CA SER A 28 38.82 -1.20 -4.50
C SER A 28 38.08 -1.99 -5.58
N SER A 29 38.70 -2.17 -6.74
CA SER A 29 38.15 -2.97 -7.83
C SER A 29 38.34 -4.48 -7.63
N THR A 30 39.25 -4.88 -6.75
CA THR A 30 39.69 -6.27 -6.57
C THR A 30 39.10 -6.95 -5.33
N ASP A 31 38.55 -6.20 -4.38
CA ASP A 31 38.10 -6.74 -3.12
C ASP A 31 36.73 -7.41 -3.21
N LYS A 32 36.52 -8.41 -2.34
CA LYS A 32 35.19 -8.92 -2.05
C LYS A 32 34.34 -7.78 -1.46
N LYS A 33 33.22 -7.48 -2.09
CA LYS A 33 32.36 -6.36 -1.70
C LYS A 33 31.07 -6.85 -1.06
N VAL A 34 30.61 -6.10 -0.08
CA VAL A 34 29.28 -6.28 0.50
C VAL A 34 28.65 -4.93 0.78
N TYR A 35 27.38 -4.81 0.45
CA TYR A 35 26.55 -3.66 0.75
C TYR A 35 25.56 -4.07 1.85
N VAL A 36 25.63 -3.39 2.98
CA VAL A 36 24.73 -3.56 4.12
C VAL A 36 23.88 -2.31 4.21
N LEU A 37 22.58 -2.46 4.13
CA LEU A 37 21.65 -1.34 4.09
C LEU A 37 20.65 -1.45 5.23
N ASP A 38 20.54 -0.38 6.01
CA ASP A 38 19.51 -0.17 7.01
C ASP A 38 18.40 0.71 6.45
N MET A 39 17.21 0.59 7.04
CA MET A 39 16.12 1.53 6.79
C MET A 39 16.47 2.86 7.47
N PHE A 40 16.53 3.93 6.69
CA PHE A 40 16.81 5.26 7.21
C PHE A 40 15.68 5.73 8.13
N PRO A 41 16.00 6.28 9.31
CA PRO A 41 14.96 6.77 10.20
C PRO A 41 14.36 8.08 9.71
N TYR A 42 13.10 8.32 10.08
CA TYR A 42 12.49 9.64 9.94
C TYR A 42 13.01 10.55 11.05
N PRO A 43 13.64 11.68 10.76
CA PRO A 43 14.06 12.64 11.79
C PRO A 43 12.89 13.51 12.27
N SER A 44 11.81 12.87 12.72
CA SER A 44 10.50 13.49 13.00
C SER A 44 10.17 13.64 14.48
N GLY A 45 11.11 13.35 15.37
CA GLY A 45 10.88 13.36 16.81
C GLY A 45 12.10 13.76 17.60
N GLU A 46 12.01 13.67 18.93
CA GLU A 46 13.07 14.06 19.83
C GLU A 46 14.27 13.09 19.86
N GLY A 47 14.19 11.95 19.15
CA GLY A 47 15.27 10.99 19.08
C GLY A 47 14.83 9.58 18.71
N LEU A 48 15.79 8.66 18.78
CA LEU A 48 15.60 7.24 18.52
C LEU A 48 14.71 6.60 19.60
N HIS A 49 13.85 5.69 19.20
CA HIS A 49 13.19 4.75 20.10
C HIS A 49 13.87 3.37 20.01
N VAL A 50 13.61 2.49 20.96
CA VAL A 50 14.25 1.16 21.07
C VAL A 50 14.05 0.26 19.84
N GLY A 51 13.06 0.54 19.00
CA GLY A 51 12.85 -0.18 17.75
C GLY A 51 13.95 0.05 16.70
N HIS A 52 14.54 1.24 16.66
CA HIS A 52 15.63 1.57 15.72
C HIS A 52 16.88 0.70 15.97
N PRO A 53 17.48 0.66 17.17
CA PRO A 53 18.66 -0.16 17.42
C PRO A 53 18.45 -1.65 17.17
N LYS A 54 17.24 -2.17 17.27
CA LYS A 54 16.95 -3.59 17.06
C LYS A 54 17.42 -4.09 15.68
N GLY A 55 17.12 -3.33 14.62
CA GLY A 55 17.58 -3.64 13.26
C GLY A 55 19.07 -3.30 13.08
N TYR A 56 19.45 -2.10 13.51
CA TYR A 56 20.80 -1.54 13.29
C TYR A 56 21.91 -2.34 13.96
N ILE A 57 21.65 -2.94 15.14
CA ILE A 57 22.63 -3.80 15.80
C ILE A 57 22.86 -5.09 15.00
N ALA A 58 21.83 -5.65 14.40
CA ALA A 58 21.97 -6.88 13.62
C ALA A 58 22.81 -6.65 12.36
N THR A 59 22.59 -5.55 11.67
CA THR A 59 23.35 -5.14 10.47
C THR A 59 24.77 -4.73 10.83
N ASP A 60 24.99 -4.05 11.96
CA ASP A 60 26.30 -3.72 12.49
C ASP A 60 27.15 -4.98 12.77
N ILE A 61 26.59 -5.97 13.44
CA ILE A 61 27.25 -7.25 13.70
C ILE A 61 27.65 -7.93 12.39
N TYR A 62 26.74 -7.98 11.41
CA TYR A 62 27.02 -8.56 10.11
C TYR A 62 28.11 -7.78 9.36
N SER A 63 28.02 -6.48 9.35
CA SER A 63 28.97 -5.57 8.71
C SER A 63 30.39 -5.77 9.29
N ARG A 64 30.54 -5.74 10.62
CA ARG A 64 31.81 -5.98 11.30
C ARG A 64 32.38 -7.37 11.02
N PHE A 65 31.51 -8.40 11.04
CA PHE A 65 31.93 -9.76 10.69
C PHE A 65 32.49 -9.83 9.27
N LYS A 66 31.83 -9.22 8.29
CA LYS A 66 32.31 -9.18 6.91
C LYS A 66 33.62 -8.41 6.77
N ARG A 67 33.74 -7.26 7.45
CA ARG A 67 34.98 -6.45 7.46
C ARG A 67 36.14 -7.23 8.03
N MET A 68 35.93 -7.95 9.14
CA MET A 68 36.96 -8.81 9.75
C MET A 68 37.37 -9.99 8.84
N ASN A 69 36.51 -10.42 7.92
CA ASN A 69 36.79 -11.43 6.91
C ASN A 69 37.33 -10.87 5.58
N GLY A 70 37.81 -9.62 5.59
CA GLY A 70 38.51 -9.01 4.46
C GLY A 70 37.58 -8.50 3.35
N TYR A 71 36.30 -8.28 3.64
CA TYR A 71 35.40 -7.63 2.69
C TYR A 71 35.51 -6.12 2.74
N SER A 72 35.43 -5.47 1.60
CA SER A 72 35.11 -4.04 1.50
C SER A 72 33.62 -3.85 1.76
N VAL A 73 33.28 -3.23 2.88
CA VAL A 73 31.91 -3.08 3.36
C VAL A 73 31.44 -1.67 3.14
N LEU A 74 30.34 -1.49 2.42
CA LEU A 74 29.56 -0.26 2.36
C LEU A 74 28.37 -0.37 3.31
N HIS A 75 28.41 0.36 4.42
CA HIS A 75 27.35 0.44 5.42
C HIS A 75 26.98 1.91 5.66
N PRO A 76 26.16 2.52 4.75
CA PRO A 76 25.79 3.92 4.87
C PRO A 76 24.65 4.10 5.86
N MET A 77 24.50 5.33 6.35
CA MET A 77 23.34 5.80 7.08
C MET A 77 22.80 7.09 6.42
N GLY A 78 21.54 7.35 6.61
CA GLY A 78 20.89 8.54 6.09
C GLY A 78 19.60 8.88 6.82
N TRP A 79 18.90 9.88 6.29
CA TRP A 79 17.72 10.47 6.88
C TRP A 79 16.61 10.52 5.85
N ASP A 80 15.51 9.85 6.14
CA ASP A 80 14.28 9.99 5.36
C ASP A 80 13.53 11.23 5.86
N ALA A 81 13.97 12.38 5.35
CA ALA A 81 13.69 13.68 5.96
C ALA A 81 12.49 14.42 5.36
N PHE A 82 11.97 13.96 4.21
CA PHE A 82 10.71 14.47 3.67
C PHE A 82 9.50 13.83 4.36
N GLY A 83 8.34 14.47 4.18
CA GLY A 83 7.06 13.89 4.48
C GLY A 83 6.38 14.43 5.72
N LEU A 84 5.18 13.95 5.92
CA LEU A 84 4.23 14.42 6.92
C LEU A 84 4.76 14.36 8.37
N PRO A 85 5.53 13.35 8.81
CA PRO A 85 6.08 13.33 10.17
C PRO A 85 6.95 14.56 10.49
N ALA A 86 7.86 14.92 9.59
CA ALA A 86 8.72 16.09 9.76
C ALA A 86 7.95 17.41 9.71
N GLU A 87 6.96 17.51 8.83
CA GLU A 87 6.10 18.69 8.71
C GLU A 87 5.24 18.90 9.94
N GLN A 88 4.61 17.84 10.46
CA GLN A 88 3.79 17.91 11.68
C GLN A 88 4.62 18.29 12.91
N TYR A 89 5.83 17.73 13.04
CA TYR A 89 6.75 18.14 14.10
C TYR A 89 7.09 19.63 14.00
N ALA A 90 7.37 20.12 12.80
CA ALA A 90 7.68 21.53 12.56
C ALA A 90 6.48 22.44 12.89
N ILE A 91 5.26 22.07 12.50
CA ILE A 91 4.03 22.80 12.84
C ILE A 91 3.82 22.85 14.36
N ALA A 92 3.92 21.70 15.04
CA ALA A 92 3.74 21.61 16.50
C ALA A 92 4.74 22.49 17.26
N ASN A 93 5.97 22.59 16.74
CA ASN A 93 7.05 23.39 17.33
C ASN A 93 7.15 24.82 16.75
N LYS A 94 6.23 25.24 15.87
CA LYS A 94 6.19 26.55 15.24
C LYS A 94 7.50 26.98 14.59
N MET A 95 8.13 26.06 13.87
CA MET A 95 9.40 26.29 13.17
C MET A 95 9.33 25.85 11.72
N HIS A 96 10.28 26.29 10.90
CA HIS A 96 10.37 25.85 9.53
C HIS A 96 10.81 24.37 9.47
N PRO A 97 10.22 23.51 8.61
CA PRO A 97 10.57 22.07 8.54
C PRO A 97 12.07 21.81 8.37
N LYS A 98 12.76 22.58 7.53
CA LYS A 98 14.20 22.46 7.35
C LYS A 98 14.98 22.58 8.67
N VAL A 99 14.63 23.58 9.48
CA VAL A 99 15.30 23.82 10.79
C VAL A 99 15.00 22.70 11.77
N ALA A 100 13.74 22.20 11.75
CA ALA A 100 13.34 21.07 12.57
C ALA A 100 14.13 19.80 12.21
N VAL A 101 14.23 19.51 10.91
CA VAL A 101 14.97 18.36 10.38
C VAL A 101 16.45 18.43 10.72
N GLU A 102 17.11 19.55 10.46
CA GLU A 102 18.54 19.75 10.78
C GLU A 102 18.83 19.50 12.27
N LYS A 103 17.98 20.05 13.16
CA LYS A 103 18.09 19.83 14.60
C LYS A 103 17.93 18.36 14.99
N ASN A 104 16.93 17.70 14.43
CA ASN A 104 16.62 16.32 14.75
C ASN A 104 17.70 15.38 14.22
N ILE A 105 18.20 15.59 12.99
CA ILE A 105 19.32 14.84 12.42
C ILE A 105 20.54 14.92 13.35
N ALA A 106 20.90 16.10 13.84
CA ALA A 106 22.02 16.25 14.75
C ALA A 106 21.86 15.42 16.02
N ASN A 107 20.65 15.40 16.61
CA ASN A 107 20.34 14.60 17.79
C ASN A 107 20.38 13.10 17.50
N PHE A 108 19.74 12.64 16.43
CA PHE A 108 19.76 11.23 16.02
C PHE A 108 21.19 10.74 15.76
N LYS A 109 21.99 11.54 15.06
CA LYS A 109 23.39 11.23 14.78
C LYS A 109 24.21 11.08 16.06
N GLN A 110 24.00 11.97 17.02
CA GLN A 110 24.63 11.87 18.34
C GLN A 110 24.25 10.58 19.06
N GLN A 111 22.96 10.22 19.06
CA GLN A 111 22.47 8.98 19.68
C GLN A 111 23.04 7.73 19.02
N LEU A 112 23.07 7.68 17.68
CA LEU A 112 23.68 6.58 16.93
C LEU A 112 25.18 6.45 17.19
N SER A 113 25.88 7.57 17.31
CA SER A 113 27.30 7.59 17.66
C SER A 113 27.55 7.03 19.06
N HIS A 114 26.67 7.32 20.04
CA HIS A 114 26.80 6.75 21.40
C HIS A 114 26.60 5.22 21.41
N ILE A 115 25.75 4.67 20.53
CA ILE A 115 25.61 3.22 20.38
C ILE A 115 26.87 2.61 19.76
N GLY A 116 27.63 3.39 18.99
CA GLY A 116 28.90 2.97 18.41
C GLY A 116 28.79 2.07 17.19
N LEU A 117 27.76 2.28 16.37
CA LEU A 117 27.52 1.53 15.13
C LEU A 117 28.58 1.86 14.05
N ASP A 118 28.84 0.92 13.15
CA ASP A 118 29.94 0.98 12.17
C ASP A 118 29.57 1.66 10.85
N TYR A 119 28.73 2.70 10.91
CA TYR A 119 28.29 3.43 9.72
C TYR A 119 29.42 4.23 9.06
N ASP A 120 29.39 4.24 7.72
CA ASP A 120 30.24 5.11 6.91
C ASP A 120 29.62 6.53 6.83
N TRP A 121 29.93 7.35 7.81
CA TRP A 121 29.43 8.73 7.89
C TRP A 121 29.93 9.64 6.76
N ALA A 122 31.02 9.27 6.04
CA ALA A 122 31.45 9.99 4.86
C ALA A 122 30.47 9.84 3.68
N ARG A 123 29.55 8.87 3.78
CA ARG A 123 28.49 8.59 2.80
C ARG A 123 27.10 8.80 3.38
N GLU A 124 27.00 9.69 4.35
CA GLU A 124 25.72 10.12 4.92
C GLU A 124 24.80 10.69 3.84
N ILE A 125 23.53 10.33 3.89
CA ILE A 125 22.50 10.74 2.93
C ILE A 125 21.42 11.53 3.65
N ASP A 126 21.03 12.68 3.08
CA ASP A 126 19.84 13.43 3.44
C ASP A 126 18.93 13.50 2.23
N THR A 127 17.75 12.92 2.32
CA THR A 127 16.80 12.90 1.20
C THR A 127 16.29 14.29 0.83
N THR A 128 16.41 15.29 1.71
CA THR A 128 16.07 16.69 1.44
C THR A 128 17.21 17.51 0.81
N ASP A 129 18.43 16.94 0.69
CA ASP A 129 19.51 17.61 -0.04
C ASP A 129 19.16 17.65 -1.54
N PRO A 130 19.18 18.84 -2.17
CA PRO A 130 18.99 18.98 -3.62
C PRO A 130 19.92 18.10 -4.47
N LYS A 131 21.12 17.81 -3.98
CA LYS A 131 22.06 16.91 -4.66
C LYS A 131 21.58 15.47 -4.67
N PHE A 132 20.73 15.09 -3.71
CA PHE A 132 20.13 13.77 -3.64
C PHE A 132 18.81 13.73 -4.41
N TYR A 133 17.82 14.56 -4.07
CA TYR A 133 16.48 14.45 -4.64
C TYR A 133 16.39 14.82 -6.13
N LYS A 134 17.39 15.50 -6.70
CA LYS A 134 17.47 15.65 -8.17
C LYS A 134 17.39 14.32 -8.92
N TRP A 135 17.89 13.24 -8.31
CA TRP A 135 17.83 11.92 -8.92
C TRP A 135 16.42 11.31 -8.85
N THR A 136 15.69 11.57 -7.78
CA THR A 136 14.27 11.23 -7.68
C THR A 136 13.46 11.96 -8.74
N GLN A 137 13.73 13.25 -8.95
CA GLN A 137 13.10 14.01 -10.01
C GLN A 137 13.46 13.50 -11.40
N TRP A 138 14.72 13.11 -11.61
CA TRP A 138 15.15 12.49 -12.88
C TRP A 138 14.46 11.15 -13.12
N ILE A 139 14.31 10.30 -12.12
CA ILE A 139 13.58 9.03 -12.23
C ILE A 139 12.12 9.32 -12.61
N PHE A 140 11.48 10.30 -11.95
CA PHE A 140 10.12 10.70 -12.29
C PHE A 140 9.98 11.11 -13.76
N THR A 141 10.90 11.94 -14.27
CA THR A 141 10.86 12.32 -15.69
C THR A 141 11.02 11.12 -16.62
N LYS A 142 11.83 10.13 -16.25
CA LYS A 142 11.95 8.89 -17.02
C LYS A 142 10.70 8.02 -16.97
N LEU A 143 10.00 7.98 -15.83
CA LEU A 143 8.70 7.32 -15.74
C LEU A 143 7.66 8.01 -16.62
N TYR A 144 7.64 9.34 -16.61
CA TYR A 144 6.75 10.13 -17.47
C TYR A 144 7.02 9.90 -18.97
N GLU A 145 8.29 9.97 -19.40
CA GLU A 145 8.71 9.68 -20.79
C GLU A 145 8.26 8.28 -21.25
N LYS A 146 8.18 7.32 -20.35
CA LYS A 146 7.73 5.95 -20.62
C LYS A 146 6.20 5.76 -20.50
N GLY A 147 5.44 6.80 -20.21
CA GLY A 147 4.00 6.70 -19.97
C GLY A 147 3.60 5.97 -18.68
N LEU A 148 4.56 5.81 -17.76
CA LEU A 148 4.35 5.16 -16.46
C LEU A 148 3.94 6.16 -15.35
N ALA A 149 4.04 7.46 -15.62
CA ALA A 149 3.51 8.51 -14.77
C ALA A 149 2.49 9.34 -15.56
N TYR A 150 1.33 9.61 -14.95
CA TYR A 150 0.25 10.40 -15.57
C TYR A 150 -0.51 11.18 -14.51
N GLU A 151 -1.23 12.21 -14.93
CA GLU A 151 -2.12 12.96 -14.04
C GLU A 151 -3.52 12.34 -14.01
N SER A 152 -4.11 12.29 -12.83
CA SER A 152 -5.48 11.83 -12.62
C SER A 152 -6.16 12.64 -11.52
N ASN A 153 -7.50 12.61 -11.51
CA ASN A 153 -8.35 13.16 -10.45
C ASN A 153 -8.91 12.06 -9.56
N GLU A 154 -8.15 11.00 -9.32
CA GLU A 154 -8.56 9.91 -8.45
C GLU A 154 -8.92 10.40 -7.04
N PRO A 155 -10.00 9.89 -6.43
CA PRO A 155 -10.34 10.23 -5.06
C PRO A 155 -9.31 9.69 -4.09
N ILE A 156 -8.81 10.57 -3.22
CA ILE A 156 -7.90 10.22 -2.13
C ILE A 156 -8.59 10.36 -0.77
N ASN A 157 -8.05 9.69 0.25
CA ASN A 157 -8.45 9.93 1.63
C ASN A 157 -7.88 11.27 2.08
N TRP A 158 -8.73 12.23 2.33
CA TRP A 158 -8.33 13.57 2.77
C TRP A 158 -8.64 13.80 4.24
N CYS A 159 -7.64 14.17 5.02
CA CYS A 159 -7.86 14.61 6.40
C CYS A 159 -8.04 16.14 6.44
N PRO A 160 -9.23 16.65 6.81
CA PRO A 160 -9.49 18.09 6.82
C PRO A 160 -8.73 18.84 7.93
N VAL A 161 -8.34 18.16 9.01
CA VAL A 161 -7.57 18.73 10.12
C VAL A 161 -6.08 18.75 9.80
N CYS A 162 -5.50 17.63 9.36
CA CYS A 162 -4.10 17.56 8.96
C CYS A 162 -3.84 18.22 7.59
N LYS A 163 -4.90 18.51 6.83
CA LYS A 163 -4.86 19.13 5.47
C LYS A 163 -3.95 18.37 4.52
N THR A 164 -4.07 17.05 4.53
CA THR A 164 -3.22 16.15 3.73
C THR A 164 -3.99 14.96 3.19
N GLY A 165 -3.49 14.39 2.09
CA GLY A 165 -3.90 13.08 1.59
C GLY A 165 -3.25 11.97 2.43
N LEU A 166 -3.98 10.87 2.63
CA LEU A 166 -3.55 9.72 3.40
C LEU A 166 -3.66 8.45 2.56
N ALA A 167 -2.69 7.56 2.69
CA ALA A 167 -2.80 6.21 2.19
C ALA A 167 -3.83 5.40 3.02
N ASN A 168 -4.25 4.25 2.52
CA ASN A 168 -5.17 3.40 3.28
C ASN A 168 -4.53 2.89 4.58
N GLU A 169 -3.21 2.70 4.58
CA GLU A 169 -2.42 2.26 5.73
C GLU A 169 -2.30 3.32 6.83
N ASP A 170 -2.55 4.60 6.51
CA ASP A 170 -2.55 5.73 7.46
C ASP A 170 -3.92 5.94 8.13
N LEU A 171 -4.85 5.00 7.94
CA LEU A 171 -6.20 5.06 8.49
C LEU A 171 -6.40 4.03 9.60
N ASP A 172 -7.07 4.45 10.65
CA ASP A 172 -7.70 3.57 11.65
C ASP A 172 -9.20 3.52 11.36
N GLY A 173 -9.63 2.50 10.60
CA GLY A 173 -10.96 2.44 10.00
C GLY A 173 -11.18 3.58 9.00
N ASN A 174 -12.07 4.51 9.31
CA ASN A 174 -12.31 5.71 8.49
C ASN A 174 -11.68 6.99 9.09
N LYS A 175 -10.80 6.85 10.06
CA LYS A 175 -10.18 7.97 10.76
C LYS A 175 -8.70 8.08 10.44
N CYS A 176 -8.22 9.31 10.42
CA CYS A 176 -6.80 9.60 10.37
C CYS A 176 -6.11 9.02 11.62
N GLU A 177 -5.16 8.12 11.46
CA GLU A 177 -4.46 7.49 12.60
C GLU A 177 -3.77 8.52 13.51
N ARG A 178 -3.44 9.72 12.99
CA ARG A 178 -2.71 10.76 13.71
C ARG A 178 -3.58 11.66 14.55
N CYS A 179 -4.74 12.10 14.04
CA CYS A 179 -5.61 13.07 14.73
C CYS A 179 -7.00 12.53 15.00
N SER A 180 -7.29 11.28 14.67
CA SER A 180 -8.56 10.59 14.87
C SER A 180 -9.78 11.28 14.22
N THR A 181 -9.54 12.20 13.29
CA THR A 181 -10.60 12.87 12.52
C THR A 181 -11.08 11.96 11.40
N VAL A 182 -12.37 11.90 11.18
CA VAL A 182 -12.97 11.19 10.04
C VAL A 182 -12.46 11.79 8.73
N VAL A 183 -11.95 10.94 7.84
CA VAL A 183 -11.42 11.35 6.54
C VAL A 183 -12.54 11.47 5.50
N GLU A 184 -12.30 12.29 4.47
CA GLU A 184 -13.20 12.50 3.36
C GLU A 184 -12.59 11.95 2.08
N LYS A 185 -13.41 11.35 1.21
CA LYS A 185 -12.98 11.05 -0.17
C LYS A 185 -13.01 12.34 -0.98
N LYS A 186 -11.86 12.78 -1.46
CA LYS A 186 -11.72 14.02 -2.21
C LYS A 186 -11.01 13.78 -3.52
N PRO A 187 -11.63 14.06 -4.68
CA PRO A 187 -10.92 14.03 -5.95
C PRO A 187 -9.92 15.19 -5.97
N ILE A 188 -8.66 14.87 -6.14
CA ILE A 188 -7.58 15.85 -6.25
C ILE A 188 -6.74 15.51 -7.48
N ARG A 189 -6.47 16.50 -8.31
CA ARG A 189 -5.52 16.35 -9.40
C ARG A 189 -4.15 16.03 -8.86
N GLN A 190 -3.62 14.89 -9.23
CA GLN A 190 -2.35 14.37 -8.72
C GLN A 190 -1.64 13.49 -9.75
N TRP A 191 -0.36 13.30 -9.55
CA TRP A 191 0.43 12.34 -10.29
C TRP A 191 0.17 10.92 -9.79
N VAL A 192 -0.01 10.00 -10.72
CA VAL A 192 -0.18 8.58 -10.48
C VAL A 192 0.90 7.81 -11.21
N LEU A 193 1.46 6.78 -10.56
CA LEU A 193 2.42 5.86 -11.15
C LEU A 193 1.74 4.53 -11.46
N LYS A 194 1.93 3.99 -12.68
CA LYS A 194 1.41 2.68 -13.10
C LYS A 194 2.21 1.54 -12.50
N ILE A 195 2.23 1.43 -11.17
CA ILE A 195 3.00 0.38 -10.48
C ILE A 195 2.47 -1.03 -10.78
N THR A 196 1.19 -1.18 -11.07
CA THR A 196 0.54 -2.45 -11.39
C THR A 196 1.05 -3.09 -12.69
N ASP A 197 1.61 -2.31 -13.63
CA ASP A 197 2.23 -2.83 -14.84
C ASP A 197 3.45 -3.75 -14.55
N TYR A 198 3.97 -3.69 -13.33
CA TYR A 198 5.10 -4.50 -12.87
C TYR A 198 4.69 -5.67 -11.97
N ALA A 199 3.41 -5.84 -11.65
CA ALA A 199 2.95 -6.83 -10.68
C ALA A 199 3.36 -8.27 -11.03
N ASP A 200 3.10 -8.72 -12.26
CA ASP A 200 3.47 -10.06 -12.72
C ASP A 200 4.99 -10.28 -12.71
N ARG A 201 5.75 -9.28 -13.16
CA ARG A 201 7.21 -9.34 -13.15
C ARG A 201 7.76 -9.40 -11.74
N MET A 202 7.23 -8.61 -10.80
CA MET A 202 7.64 -8.64 -9.40
C MET A 202 7.39 -10.02 -8.79
N LEU A 203 6.25 -10.67 -9.08
CA LEU A 203 5.97 -12.02 -8.62
C LEU A 203 6.98 -13.04 -9.16
N ALA A 204 7.27 -13.00 -10.46
CA ALA A 204 8.24 -13.90 -11.09
C ALA A 204 9.67 -13.69 -10.54
N ASP A 205 10.07 -12.45 -10.32
CA ASP A 205 11.41 -12.12 -9.84
C ASP A 205 11.63 -12.56 -8.36
N LEU A 206 10.56 -12.78 -7.58
CA LEU A 206 10.69 -13.31 -6.21
C LEU A 206 11.32 -14.71 -6.16
N ASP A 207 11.13 -15.53 -7.20
CA ASP A 207 11.60 -16.91 -7.21
C ASP A 207 13.14 -17.01 -7.29
N VAL A 208 13.78 -16.02 -7.92
CA VAL A 208 15.25 -15.98 -8.06
C VAL A 208 15.97 -15.30 -6.89
N LEU A 209 15.23 -14.71 -5.94
CA LEU A 209 15.80 -14.04 -4.80
C LEU A 209 16.17 -15.02 -3.69
N ALA A 210 17.35 -14.84 -3.10
CA ALA A 210 17.80 -15.58 -1.91
C ALA A 210 17.21 -14.98 -0.61
N TRP A 211 15.89 -14.76 -0.59
CA TRP A 211 15.18 -14.21 0.55
C TRP A 211 14.51 -15.30 1.39
N PRO A 212 14.27 -15.06 2.70
CA PRO A 212 13.47 -15.96 3.52
C PRO A 212 12.07 -16.18 2.93
N GLU A 213 11.58 -17.41 2.95
CA GLU A 213 10.27 -17.75 2.34
C GLU A 213 9.10 -16.95 2.96
N GLY A 214 9.14 -16.65 4.25
CA GLY A 214 8.11 -15.80 4.89
C GLY A 214 8.02 -14.42 4.26
N VAL A 215 9.16 -13.81 3.87
CA VAL A 215 9.19 -12.52 3.18
C VAL A 215 8.61 -12.64 1.77
N LYS A 216 9.00 -13.68 1.01
CA LYS A 216 8.46 -13.92 -0.33
C LYS A 216 6.95 -14.15 -0.30
N THR A 217 6.48 -14.94 0.67
CA THR A 217 5.05 -15.19 0.86
C THR A 217 4.29 -13.90 1.17
N ALA A 218 4.82 -13.05 2.05
CA ALA A 218 4.21 -11.75 2.35
C ALA A 218 4.11 -10.86 1.09
N GLN A 219 5.16 -10.84 0.26
CA GLN A 219 5.18 -10.09 -1.00
C GLN A 219 4.14 -10.64 -2.01
N ARG A 220 4.06 -11.97 -2.17
CA ARG A 220 3.07 -12.62 -3.04
C ARG A 220 1.64 -12.30 -2.58
N ASN A 221 1.37 -12.41 -1.30
CA ASN A 221 0.06 -12.11 -0.72
C ASN A 221 -0.32 -10.64 -0.87
N TRP A 222 0.65 -9.73 -0.75
CA TRP A 222 0.42 -8.29 -0.94
C TRP A 222 0.03 -7.95 -2.38
N ILE A 223 0.72 -8.53 -3.36
CA ILE A 223 0.38 -8.35 -4.78
C ILE A 223 -0.97 -9.00 -5.09
N GLY A 224 -1.24 -10.17 -4.49
CA GLY A 224 -2.54 -10.81 -4.50
C GLY A 224 -3.00 -11.22 -5.89
N LYS A 225 -2.12 -11.80 -6.72
CA LYS A 225 -2.53 -12.33 -8.04
C LYS A 225 -3.66 -13.33 -7.86
N SER A 226 -4.76 -13.05 -8.55
CA SER A 226 -5.94 -13.89 -8.57
C SER A 226 -6.19 -14.38 -9.99
N GLU A 227 -6.30 -15.68 -10.17
CA GLU A 227 -6.61 -16.32 -11.45
C GLU A 227 -8.01 -16.90 -11.39
N GLY A 228 -8.79 -16.66 -12.42
CA GLY A 228 -10.16 -17.13 -12.48
C GLY A 228 -10.66 -17.16 -13.92
N ALA A 229 -11.94 -17.44 -14.05
CA ALA A 229 -12.64 -17.47 -15.34
C ALA A 229 -13.83 -16.54 -15.34
N GLU A 230 -14.11 -15.98 -16.51
CA GLU A 230 -15.32 -15.19 -16.75
C GLU A 230 -16.35 -16.05 -17.47
N PHE A 231 -17.60 -15.90 -17.06
CA PHE A 231 -18.74 -16.59 -17.65
C PHE A 231 -19.86 -15.62 -17.91
N ASP A 232 -20.53 -15.77 -19.05
CA ASP A 232 -21.70 -14.99 -19.40
C ASP A 232 -22.99 -15.77 -19.06
N PHE A 233 -23.77 -15.23 -18.12
CA PHE A 233 -25.08 -15.74 -17.76
C PHE A 233 -26.13 -14.99 -18.56
N LYS A 234 -26.80 -15.66 -19.49
CA LYS A 234 -27.88 -15.06 -20.29
C LYS A 234 -29.06 -14.74 -19.42
N LEU A 235 -29.58 -13.52 -19.54
CA LEU A 235 -30.78 -13.10 -18.83
C LEU A 235 -32.07 -13.55 -19.54
N THR A 236 -33.10 -13.88 -18.75
CA THR A 236 -34.43 -14.21 -19.21
C THR A 236 -35.45 -13.33 -18.52
N ASP A 237 -36.66 -13.22 -19.13
CA ASP A 237 -37.78 -12.44 -18.61
C ASP A 237 -37.52 -10.91 -18.58
N VAL A 238 -36.57 -10.44 -19.34
CA VAL A 238 -36.37 -9.01 -19.58
C VAL A 238 -37.37 -8.60 -20.66
N LYS A 239 -38.44 -7.90 -20.28
CA LYS A 239 -39.41 -7.37 -21.22
C LYS A 239 -38.81 -6.22 -22.01
N ASP A 240 -38.98 -6.29 -23.34
CA ASP A 240 -38.77 -5.21 -24.31
C ASP A 240 -37.40 -4.52 -24.30
N HIS A 241 -36.29 -5.27 -24.54
CA HIS A 241 -35.05 -4.65 -24.94
C HIS A 241 -34.67 -4.92 -26.39
N VAL A 242 -34.39 -3.83 -27.06
CA VAL A 242 -33.85 -3.73 -28.41
C VAL A 242 -32.58 -4.56 -28.49
N ASP A 243 -32.52 -5.50 -29.44
CA ASP A 243 -31.38 -6.35 -29.77
C ASP A 243 -30.93 -7.43 -28.76
N GLY A 244 -31.85 -8.31 -28.39
CA GLY A 244 -31.68 -9.73 -28.06
C GLY A 244 -30.41 -10.16 -27.34
N GLN A 245 -30.53 -10.51 -26.09
CA GLN A 245 -29.60 -11.20 -25.17
C GLN A 245 -28.74 -10.29 -24.29
N MET A 246 -29.38 -9.68 -23.30
CA MET A 246 -28.63 -9.21 -22.15
C MET A 246 -27.98 -10.39 -21.44
N SER A 247 -26.70 -10.27 -21.09
CA SER A 247 -25.98 -11.22 -20.25
C SER A 247 -25.34 -10.50 -19.09
N VAL A 248 -25.16 -11.21 -17.98
CA VAL A 248 -24.36 -10.77 -16.85
C VAL A 248 -23.06 -11.55 -16.86
N LYS A 249 -21.96 -10.83 -16.92
CA LYS A 249 -20.63 -11.41 -16.82
C LYS A 249 -20.24 -11.60 -15.36
N ILE A 250 -19.87 -12.81 -15.00
CA ILE A 250 -19.39 -13.19 -13.67
C ILE A 250 -17.92 -13.58 -13.78
N PHE A 251 -17.08 -12.99 -12.94
CA PHE A 251 -15.73 -13.49 -12.70
C PHE A 251 -15.75 -14.36 -11.45
N THR A 252 -15.12 -15.53 -11.52
CA THR A 252 -14.97 -16.42 -10.36
C THR A 252 -13.61 -17.11 -10.36
N THR A 253 -13.01 -17.24 -9.18
CA THR A 253 -11.80 -18.07 -8.95
C THR A 253 -12.16 -19.53 -8.73
N ARG A 254 -13.47 -19.85 -8.59
CA ARG A 254 -14.00 -21.16 -8.28
C ARG A 254 -15.01 -21.59 -9.35
N ALA A 255 -14.55 -21.66 -10.60
CA ALA A 255 -15.35 -22.14 -11.72
C ALA A 255 -15.94 -23.54 -11.51
N ASP A 256 -15.26 -24.38 -10.74
CA ASP A 256 -15.68 -25.73 -10.35
C ASP A 256 -17.00 -25.75 -9.55
N THR A 257 -17.32 -24.68 -8.85
CA THR A 257 -18.53 -24.58 -8.00
C THR A 257 -19.77 -24.11 -8.73
N MET A 258 -19.68 -23.70 -10.01
CA MET A 258 -20.80 -23.14 -10.79
C MET A 258 -22.03 -24.03 -10.86
N PHE A 259 -21.86 -25.36 -10.82
CA PHE A 259 -22.97 -26.33 -10.81
C PHE A 259 -23.90 -26.15 -9.60
N GLY A 260 -23.38 -25.60 -8.49
CA GLY A 260 -24.10 -25.33 -7.26
C GLY A 260 -24.59 -23.88 -7.12
N ALA A 261 -24.44 -23.06 -8.16
CA ALA A 261 -24.91 -21.66 -8.11
C ALA A 261 -26.42 -21.61 -8.05
N THR A 262 -26.98 -20.97 -7.02
CA THR A 262 -28.40 -20.89 -6.77
C THR A 262 -29.02 -19.53 -7.09
N PHE A 263 -28.21 -18.47 -7.14
CA PHE A 263 -28.61 -17.14 -7.60
C PHE A 263 -27.40 -16.32 -8.03
N LEU A 264 -27.66 -15.25 -8.78
CA LEU A 264 -26.69 -14.19 -9.03
C LEU A 264 -27.02 -12.99 -8.14
N ALA A 265 -25.99 -12.29 -7.70
CA ALA A 265 -26.15 -10.98 -7.08
C ALA A 265 -25.36 -9.93 -7.89
N ILE A 266 -26.04 -8.82 -8.21
CA ILE A 266 -25.45 -7.69 -8.93
C ILE A 266 -25.40 -6.45 -8.05
N SER A 267 -24.51 -5.54 -8.37
CA SER A 267 -24.41 -4.26 -7.68
C SER A 267 -25.58 -3.32 -8.03
N ALA A 268 -25.85 -2.39 -7.11
CA ALA A 268 -26.82 -1.34 -7.36
C ALA A 268 -26.43 -0.44 -8.55
N GLN A 269 -25.12 -0.23 -8.77
CA GLN A 269 -24.61 0.53 -9.91
C GLN A 269 -24.90 -0.18 -11.24
N MET A 270 -24.70 -1.50 -11.30
CA MET A 270 -25.05 -2.28 -12.48
C MET A 270 -26.56 -2.21 -12.77
N ALA A 271 -27.40 -2.40 -11.75
CA ALA A 271 -28.86 -2.26 -11.90
C ALA A 271 -29.23 -0.86 -12.38
N LYS A 272 -28.56 0.19 -11.90
CA LYS A 272 -28.78 1.56 -12.39
C LYS A 272 -28.46 1.70 -13.87
N THR A 273 -27.36 1.11 -14.35
CA THR A 273 -27.05 1.15 -15.80
C THR A 273 -28.14 0.47 -16.63
N TRP A 274 -28.78 -0.55 -16.11
CA TRP A 274 -29.93 -1.19 -16.78
C TRP A 274 -31.14 -0.27 -16.82
N PHE A 275 -31.44 0.46 -15.73
CA PHE A 275 -32.52 1.46 -15.73
C PHE A 275 -32.25 2.58 -16.73
N ASP A 276 -31.03 3.08 -16.78
CA ASP A 276 -30.63 4.14 -17.70
C ASP A 276 -30.70 3.67 -19.17
N ALA A 277 -30.61 2.34 -19.41
CA ALA A 277 -30.84 1.69 -20.69
C ALA A 277 -32.31 1.34 -20.95
N GLY A 278 -33.23 1.72 -20.06
CA GLY A 278 -34.68 1.53 -20.25
C GLY A 278 -35.24 0.23 -19.66
N TRP A 279 -34.49 -0.47 -18.80
CA TRP A 279 -35.02 -1.66 -18.13
C TRP A 279 -36.18 -1.31 -17.19
N GLU A 280 -37.33 -1.97 -17.39
CA GLU A 280 -38.46 -1.91 -16.49
C GLU A 280 -38.43 -3.09 -15.52
N THR A 281 -38.57 -2.83 -14.24
CA THR A 281 -38.49 -3.80 -13.15
C THR A 281 -39.82 -3.88 -12.36
N ILE A 282 -39.86 -4.80 -11.40
CA ILE A 282 -40.98 -4.92 -10.45
C ILE A 282 -40.94 -3.79 -9.41
N ASP A 283 -42.09 -3.54 -8.77
CA ASP A 283 -42.24 -2.49 -7.77
C ASP A 283 -41.22 -2.61 -6.61
N GLY A 284 -40.72 -1.46 -6.13
CA GLY A 284 -39.79 -1.35 -5.02
C GLY A 284 -38.32 -1.56 -5.36
N VAL A 285 -37.99 -2.14 -6.51
CA VAL A 285 -36.57 -2.39 -6.90
C VAL A 285 -35.80 -1.10 -7.17
N LYS A 286 -36.43 -0.17 -7.89
CA LYS A 286 -35.79 1.13 -8.20
C LYS A 286 -35.52 1.94 -6.96
N GLU A 287 -36.46 1.97 -6.03
CA GLU A 287 -36.28 2.64 -4.73
C GLU A 287 -35.12 2.02 -3.90
N TYR A 288 -35.06 0.68 -3.90
CA TYR A 288 -33.96 -0.03 -3.24
C TYR A 288 -32.59 0.33 -3.85
N VAL A 289 -32.48 0.36 -5.17
CA VAL A 289 -31.23 0.71 -5.89
C VAL A 289 -30.81 2.14 -5.60
N GLU A 290 -31.74 3.11 -5.70
CA GLU A 290 -31.46 4.51 -5.41
C GLU A 290 -31.00 4.70 -3.95
N LYS A 291 -31.70 4.08 -3.00
CA LYS A 291 -31.33 4.09 -1.58
C LYS A 291 -29.96 3.47 -1.35
N THR A 292 -29.69 2.32 -1.96
CA THR A 292 -28.39 1.62 -1.81
C THR A 292 -27.24 2.47 -2.35
N ILE A 293 -27.39 3.08 -3.51
CA ILE A 293 -26.37 3.98 -4.09
C ILE A 293 -26.15 5.21 -3.20
N GLU A 294 -27.19 5.77 -2.61
CA GLU A 294 -27.07 6.90 -1.69
C GLU A 294 -26.37 6.48 -0.38
N GLU A 295 -26.75 5.33 0.17
CA GLU A 295 -26.09 4.76 1.35
C GLU A 295 -24.62 4.41 1.10
N GLU A 296 -24.26 3.97 -0.09
CA GLU A 296 -22.86 3.73 -0.46
C GLU A 296 -22.05 5.03 -0.48
N LYS A 297 -22.59 6.10 -1.08
CA LYS A 297 -21.94 7.42 -1.05
C LYS A 297 -21.76 7.95 0.39
N VAL A 298 -22.70 7.62 1.27
CA VAL A 298 -22.61 7.99 2.69
C VAL A 298 -21.67 7.05 3.44
N ALA A 299 -21.69 5.77 3.13
CA ALA A 299 -20.85 4.75 3.78
C ALA A 299 -19.40 4.78 3.30
N GLU A 300 -19.09 5.35 2.15
CA GLU A 300 -17.72 5.75 1.82
C GLU A 300 -17.14 6.73 2.88
N LYS A 301 -18.02 7.29 3.72
CA LYS A 301 -17.66 8.18 4.83
C LYS A 301 -17.60 7.49 6.19
N ASP A 302 -18.14 6.29 6.36
CA ASP A 302 -18.19 5.58 7.65
C ASP A 302 -18.01 4.06 7.52
N TYR A 303 -16.76 3.60 7.47
CA TYR A 303 -16.39 2.18 7.39
C TYR A 303 -16.54 1.43 8.73
N SER A 304 -16.98 2.08 9.80
CA SER A 304 -16.97 1.50 11.15
C SER A 304 -18.18 0.62 11.48
N LYS A 305 -19.20 0.58 10.61
CA LYS A 305 -20.39 -0.24 10.83
C LYS A 305 -20.41 -1.41 9.89
N GLU A 306 -20.40 -2.62 10.43
CA GLU A 306 -20.82 -3.79 9.65
C GLU A 306 -22.23 -3.50 9.12
N LYS A 307 -22.34 -3.36 7.80
CA LYS A 307 -23.64 -3.20 7.15
C LYS A 307 -24.38 -4.53 7.19
N GLU A 308 -25.62 -4.50 7.60
CA GLU A 308 -26.51 -5.62 7.37
C GLU A 308 -26.57 -5.92 5.87
N LYS A 309 -26.29 -7.17 5.50
CA LYS A 309 -26.36 -7.63 4.12
C LYS A 309 -27.81 -7.72 3.71
N THR A 310 -28.21 -6.90 2.74
CA THR A 310 -29.58 -6.87 2.21
C THR A 310 -29.57 -7.05 0.70
N GLY A 311 -30.72 -7.44 0.16
CA GLY A 311 -30.90 -7.58 -1.27
C GLY A 311 -32.37 -7.59 -1.65
N VAL A 312 -32.66 -7.28 -2.90
CA VAL A 312 -34.01 -7.34 -3.49
C VAL A 312 -33.96 -8.19 -4.76
N PHE A 313 -35.00 -8.99 -4.98
CA PHE A 313 -35.14 -9.73 -6.24
C PHE A 313 -35.39 -8.75 -7.38
N SER A 314 -34.63 -8.85 -8.44
CA SER A 314 -34.71 -7.91 -9.58
C SER A 314 -35.92 -8.14 -10.48
N GLY A 315 -36.63 -9.25 -10.36
CA GLY A 315 -37.66 -9.69 -11.34
C GLY A 315 -37.07 -10.43 -12.55
N VAL A 316 -35.74 -10.52 -12.63
CA VAL A 316 -35.01 -11.14 -13.75
C VAL A 316 -34.38 -12.47 -13.31
N TYR A 317 -34.31 -13.41 -14.25
CA TYR A 317 -33.58 -14.67 -14.06
C TYR A 317 -32.41 -14.75 -15.04
N ALA A 318 -31.42 -15.55 -14.68
CA ALA A 318 -30.28 -15.87 -15.52
C ALA A 318 -30.23 -17.40 -15.79
N ILE A 319 -29.67 -17.77 -16.92
CA ILE A 319 -29.41 -19.18 -17.23
C ILE A 319 -28.00 -19.50 -16.85
N ASN A 320 -27.81 -20.46 -15.95
CA ASN A 320 -26.51 -20.98 -15.59
C ASN A 320 -25.88 -21.71 -16.80
N PRO A 321 -24.73 -21.27 -17.33
CA PRO A 321 -24.19 -21.80 -18.58
C PRO A 321 -23.67 -23.24 -18.48
N VAL A 322 -23.49 -23.81 -17.26
CA VAL A 322 -22.95 -25.16 -17.10
C VAL A 322 -24.02 -26.24 -16.95
N ASN A 323 -25.22 -25.92 -16.40
CA ASN A 323 -26.27 -26.88 -16.18
C ASN A 323 -27.61 -26.47 -16.80
N ASN A 324 -27.71 -25.31 -17.43
CA ASN A 324 -28.91 -24.71 -18.02
C ASN A 324 -30.04 -24.43 -17.02
N GLU A 325 -29.78 -24.41 -15.73
CA GLU A 325 -30.78 -24.06 -14.74
C GLU A 325 -31.08 -22.58 -14.74
N LYS A 326 -32.34 -22.24 -14.53
CA LYS A 326 -32.83 -20.88 -14.41
C LYS A 326 -32.68 -20.44 -12.94
N ILE A 327 -31.84 -19.47 -12.67
CA ILE A 327 -31.53 -18.95 -11.32
C ILE A 327 -31.92 -17.47 -11.20
N PRO A 328 -32.42 -17.00 -10.05
CA PRO A 328 -32.85 -15.61 -9.87
C PRO A 328 -31.64 -14.67 -9.80
N VAL A 329 -31.84 -13.43 -10.27
CA VAL A 329 -30.87 -12.34 -10.13
C VAL A 329 -31.33 -11.40 -9.03
N TRP A 330 -30.48 -11.21 -8.02
CA TRP A 330 -30.70 -10.29 -6.91
C TRP A 330 -29.86 -9.04 -7.06
N ILE A 331 -30.34 -7.92 -6.57
CA ILE A 331 -29.56 -6.69 -6.41
C ILE A 331 -29.19 -6.59 -4.94
N ALA A 332 -27.91 -6.51 -4.61
CA ALA A 332 -27.46 -6.63 -3.23
C ALA A 332 -26.47 -5.50 -2.85
N ASN A 333 -26.60 -5.00 -1.61
CA ASN A 333 -25.79 -3.90 -1.09
C ASN A 333 -24.34 -4.29 -0.74
N TYR A 334 -23.98 -5.57 -0.79
CA TYR A 334 -22.64 -6.09 -0.54
C TYR A 334 -21.86 -6.41 -1.83
N VAL A 335 -22.46 -6.23 -2.99
CA VAL A 335 -21.78 -6.36 -4.29
C VAL A 335 -21.32 -4.99 -4.76
N MET A 336 -20.01 -4.79 -4.82
CA MET A 336 -19.42 -3.50 -5.17
C MET A 336 -19.39 -3.28 -6.69
N GLY A 337 -19.94 -2.17 -7.16
CA GLY A 337 -20.01 -1.84 -8.59
C GLY A 337 -18.68 -1.50 -9.26
N GLY A 338 -17.65 -1.19 -8.49
CA GLY A 338 -16.31 -0.84 -8.99
C GLY A 338 -15.28 -1.99 -8.91
N VAL A 339 -15.70 -3.18 -8.51
CA VAL A 339 -14.81 -4.33 -8.31
C VAL A 339 -15.22 -5.48 -9.24
N GLY A 340 -14.26 -6.03 -9.97
CA GLY A 340 -14.49 -7.10 -10.92
C GLY A 340 -15.54 -6.73 -11.97
N THR A 341 -16.52 -7.64 -12.18
CA THR A 341 -17.62 -7.42 -13.12
C THR A 341 -18.81 -6.69 -12.50
N GLY A 342 -18.82 -6.37 -11.21
CA GLY A 342 -19.96 -5.82 -10.48
C GLY A 342 -21.09 -6.84 -10.25
N ALA A 343 -20.81 -8.13 -10.45
CA ALA A 343 -21.74 -9.23 -10.25
C ALA A 343 -21.00 -10.46 -9.72
N ILE A 344 -21.70 -11.24 -8.91
CA ILE A 344 -21.20 -12.48 -8.30
C ILE A 344 -22.23 -13.60 -8.43
N MET A 345 -21.78 -14.84 -8.49
CA MET A 345 -22.65 -16.01 -8.28
C MET A 345 -22.61 -16.40 -6.81
N ALA A 346 -23.73 -16.84 -6.28
CA ALA A 346 -23.84 -17.37 -4.93
C ALA A 346 -23.94 -18.89 -4.97
N VAL A 347 -23.06 -19.52 -4.20
CA VAL A 347 -22.97 -20.98 -4.11
C VAL A 347 -23.02 -21.38 -2.62
N PRO A 348 -24.21 -21.50 -2.00
CA PRO A 348 -24.39 -21.64 -0.56
C PRO A 348 -23.64 -22.83 0.09
N ALA A 349 -23.26 -23.81 -0.71
CA ALA A 349 -22.47 -24.94 -0.22
C ALA A 349 -20.97 -24.62 -0.07
N HIS A 350 -20.50 -23.50 -0.60
CA HIS A 350 -19.07 -23.13 -0.66
C HIS A 350 -18.79 -21.69 -0.18
N ASP A 351 -19.83 -20.82 -0.06
CA ASP A 351 -19.72 -19.42 0.36
C ASP A 351 -19.73 -19.25 1.89
#